data_163b87aaa63d3639a033775124b7df3b
#
_entry.id   163b87aaa63d3639a033775124b7df3b
#
_cell.length_a   1.000
_cell.length_b   1.000
_cell.length_c   1.000
_cell.angle_alpha   90.00
_cell.angle_beta   90.00
_cell.angle_gamma   90.00
#
_symmetry.space_group_name_H-M   'P 1'
#
loop_
_entity.id
_entity.type
_entity.pdbx_description
1 polymer ?
#
loop_
_entity_poly.entity_id
_entity_poly.type
_entity_poly.pdbx_seq_one_letter_code
_entity_poly.pdbx_strand_id
1 'polypeptide(L)'
;VSSRLHVVEGATRSLIEVYLIGSTVTVPTEPFEELDCVERVVRVSEKYRIIGRHKGQVDAVGFQYQGLTFDQDTLHVLPGLCAVDTPQHAEQMFAALQKAGITTTRMGAYKPRTSPYDFQGLGKECLPWVFELAGKYGIRVIAMEITHESQIDEINTALDGVGAPTGVLLQIGTRNAQNFELLKYVGQQQRFPVLFKRGMGITLEESLNACEYV
;
A
#
# COMPACT_ATOMS: atom_id res chain seq x y z
N VAL A 1 -1.48 1.25 33.68
CA VAL A 1 -2.07 0.97 32.37
C VAL A 1 -2.75 2.24 31.89
N SER A 2 -2.45 2.69 30.70
CA SER A 2 -3.15 3.78 30.00
C SER A 2 -4.01 3.19 28.88
N SER A 3 -4.98 3.96 28.40
CA SER A 3 -5.81 3.57 27.27
C SER A 3 -5.64 4.57 26.13
N ARG A 4 -5.75 4.08 24.89
CA ARG A 4 -5.82 4.89 23.67
C ARG A 4 -6.99 4.39 22.84
N LEU A 5 -7.75 5.30 22.28
CA LEU A 5 -8.84 5.02 21.37
C LEU A 5 -8.40 5.29 19.94
N HIS A 6 -8.75 4.40 19.04
CA HIS A 6 -8.58 4.57 17.60
C HIS A 6 -9.92 4.25 16.92
N VAL A 7 -10.40 5.14 16.07
CA VAL A 7 -11.64 4.94 15.31
C VAL A 7 -11.25 4.57 13.89
N VAL A 8 -11.68 3.39 13.46
CA VAL A 8 -11.48 2.90 12.09
C VAL A 8 -12.81 3.03 11.35
N GLU A 9 -12.87 3.92 10.39
CA GLU A 9 -14.05 4.09 9.54
C GLU A 9 -13.99 3.13 8.36
N GLY A 10 -14.84 2.13 8.36
CA GLY A 10 -15.00 1.20 7.24
C GLY A 10 -16.16 1.63 6.33
N ALA A 11 -16.21 1.06 5.13
CA ALA A 11 -17.24 1.36 4.14
C ALA A 11 -18.68 1.04 4.60
N THR A 12 -18.85 0.09 5.54
CA THR A 12 -20.16 -0.37 6.02
C THR A 12 -20.37 -0.19 7.52
N ARG A 13 -19.30 -0.06 8.28
CA ARG A 13 -19.35 0.14 9.75
C ARG A 13 -18.11 0.83 10.25
N SER A 14 -18.22 1.56 11.35
CA SER A 14 -17.08 2.08 12.11
C SER A 14 -16.73 1.12 13.23
N LEU A 15 -15.45 0.88 13.45
CA LEU A 15 -14.92 0.09 14.55
C LEU A 15 -14.15 1.02 15.51
N ILE A 16 -14.38 0.85 16.81
CA ILE A 16 -13.58 1.55 17.81
C ILE A 16 -12.62 0.55 18.43
N GLU A 17 -11.32 0.77 18.26
CA GLU A 17 -10.29 -0.01 18.90
C GLU A 17 -9.81 0.66 20.18
N VAL A 18 -9.80 -0.09 21.27
CA VAL A 18 -9.32 0.38 22.57
C VAL A 18 -8.01 -0.33 22.90
N TYR A 19 -6.93 0.41 22.89
CA TYR A 19 -5.62 -0.14 23.26
C TYR A 19 -5.37 0.08 24.75
N LEU A 20 -5.11 -0.98 25.49
CA LEU A 20 -4.60 -0.94 26.86
C LEU A 20 -3.07 -1.02 26.81
N ILE A 21 -2.40 0.05 27.19
CA ILE A 21 -0.94 0.21 27.07
C ILE A 21 -0.29 0.22 28.45
N GLY A 22 0.75 -0.61 28.61
CA GLY A 22 1.53 -0.70 29.83
C GLY A 22 1.71 -2.15 30.28
N SER A 23 1.90 -2.39 31.57
CA SER A 23 2.07 -3.75 32.11
C SER A 23 0.71 -4.45 32.17
N THR A 24 0.31 -5.05 31.07
CA THR A 24 -0.99 -5.74 30.91
C THR A 24 -0.89 -7.27 30.94
N VAL A 25 0.31 -7.83 31.16
CA VAL A 25 0.55 -9.29 31.15
C VAL A 25 -0.35 -10.04 32.14
N THR A 26 -0.60 -9.45 33.30
CA THR A 26 -1.41 -10.05 34.38
C THR A 26 -2.89 -9.63 34.33
N VAL A 27 -3.28 -8.78 33.40
CA VAL A 27 -4.69 -8.37 33.26
C VAL A 27 -5.44 -9.44 32.51
N PRO A 28 -6.47 -10.08 33.08
CA PRO A 28 -7.25 -11.10 32.37
C PRO A 28 -8.02 -10.47 31.20
N THR A 29 -8.27 -11.23 30.14
CA THR A 29 -9.03 -10.77 28.97
C THR A 29 -10.53 -10.97 29.12
N GLU A 30 -10.92 -11.99 29.90
CA GLU A 30 -12.28 -12.46 30.04
C GLU A 30 -13.28 -11.34 30.49
N PRO A 31 -12.95 -10.47 31.45
CA PRO A 31 -13.87 -9.40 31.84
C PRO A 31 -14.16 -8.38 30.73
N PHE A 32 -13.27 -8.27 29.73
CA PHE A 32 -13.50 -7.41 28.58
C PHE A 32 -14.29 -8.11 27.48
N GLU A 33 -14.11 -9.43 27.33
CA GLU A 33 -14.84 -10.25 26.36
C GLU A 33 -16.32 -10.39 26.74
N GLU A 34 -16.65 -10.30 28.05
CA GLU A 34 -18.03 -10.35 28.56
C GLU A 34 -18.83 -9.06 28.34
N LEU A 35 -18.21 -7.98 27.84
CA LEU A 35 -18.90 -6.73 27.58
C LEU A 35 -19.67 -6.79 26.26
N ASP A 36 -20.97 -6.56 26.29
CA ASP A 36 -21.84 -6.60 25.09
C ASP A 36 -21.40 -5.69 23.94
N CYS A 37 -20.63 -4.65 24.24
CA CYS A 37 -20.10 -3.71 23.25
C CYS A 37 -18.73 -4.12 22.67
N VAL A 38 -18.14 -5.24 23.14
CA VAL A 38 -16.84 -5.72 22.70
C VAL A 38 -17.02 -6.89 21.74
N GLU A 39 -16.60 -6.70 20.52
CA GLU A 39 -16.63 -7.76 19.49
C GLU A 39 -15.53 -8.79 19.74
N ARG A 40 -14.34 -8.32 20.16
CA ARG A 40 -13.17 -9.17 20.32
C ARG A 40 -12.12 -8.53 21.23
N VAL A 41 -11.42 -9.34 21.99
CA VAL A 41 -10.23 -8.94 22.74
C VAL A 41 -9.01 -9.68 22.21
N VAL A 42 -7.93 -8.95 21.93
CA VAL A 42 -6.68 -9.51 21.41
C VAL A 42 -5.53 -9.12 22.31
N ARG A 43 -4.80 -10.12 22.84
CA ARG A 43 -3.56 -9.87 23.56
C ARG A 43 -2.40 -9.74 22.57
N VAL A 44 -1.87 -8.55 22.46
CA VAL A 44 -0.74 -8.24 21.59
C VAL A 44 0.57 -8.48 22.33
N SER A 45 1.31 -9.50 21.96
CA SER A 45 2.62 -9.84 22.53
C SER A 45 3.81 -9.33 21.69
N GLU A 46 3.53 -9.00 20.44
CA GLU A 46 4.55 -8.53 19.48
C GLU A 46 4.62 -7.00 19.47
N LYS A 47 5.72 -6.45 18.94
CA LYS A 47 5.88 -5.00 18.80
C LYS A 47 4.95 -4.41 17.74
N TYR A 48 4.75 -5.14 16.62
CA TYR A 48 3.74 -4.82 15.62
C TYR A 48 2.36 -5.29 16.11
N ARG A 49 1.32 -4.53 15.87
CA ARG A 49 0.02 -4.71 16.54
C ARG A 49 -1.13 -4.96 15.59
N ILE A 50 -1.16 -4.26 14.46
CA ILE A 50 -2.30 -4.24 13.53
C ILE A 50 -2.11 -5.26 12.42
N ILE A 51 -0.96 -5.26 11.77
CA ILE A 51 -0.70 -6.08 10.58
C ILE A 51 -0.28 -7.52 10.88
N GLY A 52 0.03 -7.82 12.15
CA GLY A 52 0.48 -9.15 12.56
C GLY A 52 -0.67 -10.12 12.72
N ARG A 53 -0.43 -11.39 12.35
CA ARG A 53 -1.31 -12.47 12.79
C ARG A 53 -0.96 -12.82 14.23
N HIS A 54 -1.81 -12.41 15.16
CA HIS A 54 -1.68 -12.77 16.56
C HIS A 54 -2.31 -14.14 16.80
N LYS A 55 -1.88 -14.83 17.88
CA LYS A 55 -2.41 -16.15 18.23
C LYS A 55 -3.95 -16.11 18.31
N GLY A 56 -4.59 -16.98 17.56
CA GLY A 56 -6.06 -17.09 17.49
C GLY A 56 -6.73 -16.30 16.35
N GLN A 57 -6.01 -15.47 15.60
CA GLN A 57 -6.55 -14.84 14.41
C GLN A 57 -6.47 -15.78 13.21
N VAL A 58 -7.62 -16.19 12.71
CA VAL A 58 -7.75 -17.13 11.56
C VAL A 58 -8.29 -16.40 10.31
N ASP A 59 -8.63 -15.10 10.43
CA ASP A 59 -9.31 -14.37 9.38
C ASP A 59 -8.42 -14.23 8.14
N ALA A 60 -9.00 -14.51 6.99
CA ALA A 60 -8.37 -14.25 5.69
C ALA A 60 -8.17 -12.74 5.54
N VAL A 61 -6.94 -12.33 5.31
CA VAL A 61 -6.60 -10.93 5.07
C VAL A 61 -6.61 -10.69 3.57
N GLY A 62 -7.41 -9.74 3.12
CA GLY A 62 -7.49 -9.36 1.73
C GLY A 62 -8.32 -8.09 1.55
N PHE A 63 -8.21 -7.51 0.37
CA PHE A 63 -9.01 -6.35 -0.02
C PHE A 63 -9.36 -6.40 -1.50
N GLN A 64 -10.36 -5.63 -1.90
CA GLN A 64 -10.71 -5.45 -3.29
C GLN A 64 -10.34 -4.04 -3.76
N TYR A 65 -9.70 -3.97 -4.92
CA TYR A 65 -9.33 -2.71 -5.53
C TYR A 65 -9.43 -2.79 -7.05
N GLN A 66 -10.11 -1.84 -7.67
CA GLN A 66 -10.34 -1.80 -9.13
C GLN A 66 -10.88 -3.12 -9.73
N GLY A 67 -11.77 -3.78 -8.99
CA GLY A 67 -12.35 -5.06 -9.38
C GLY A 67 -11.39 -6.25 -9.34
N LEU A 68 -10.25 -6.10 -8.67
CA LEU A 68 -9.31 -7.19 -8.39
C LEU A 68 -9.33 -7.50 -6.90
N THR A 69 -9.22 -8.79 -6.56
CA THR A 69 -9.10 -9.27 -5.19
C THR A 69 -7.62 -9.50 -4.89
N PHE A 70 -7.13 -8.84 -3.86
CA PHE A 70 -5.78 -9.02 -3.33
C PHE A 70 -5.87 -9.77 -2.01
N ASP A 71 -5.55 -11.03 -2.02
CA ASP A 71 -5.60 -11.94 -0.87
C ASP A 71 -4.43 -12.93 -0.89
N GLN A 72 -4.50 -13.96 -0.03
CA GLN A 72 -3.45 -14.96 0.07
C GLN A 72 -3.55 -16.08 -0.98
N ASP A 73 -4.70 -16.22 -1.63
CA ASP A 73 -5.00 -17.29 -2.57
C ASP A 73 -4.80 -16.85 -4.02
N THR A 74 -4.65 -15.53 -4.26
CA THR A 74 -4.45 -14.95 -5.59
C THR A 74 -3.01 -14.50 -5.81
N LEU A 75 -2.43 -14.88 -6.95
CA LEU A 75 -1.11 -14.42 -7.39
C LEU A 75 -1.26 -13.27 -8.39
N HIS A 76 -0.78 -12.10 -8.03
CA HIS A 76 -0.68 -10.95 -8.91
C HIS A 76 0.74 -10.76 -9.43
N VAL A 77 0.90 -10.76 -10.75
CA VAL A 77 2.17 -10.46 -11.41
C VAL A 77 2.13 -9.01 -11.89
N LEU A 78 3.11 -8.22 -11.49
CA LEU A 78 3.23 -6.79 -11.82
C LEU A 78 4.42 -6.55 -12.77
N PRO A 79 4.37 -7.04 -14.01
CA PRO A 79 5.42 -6.80 -14.99
C PRO A 79 5.35 -5.36 -15.49
N GLY A 80 6.44 -4.81 -15.98
CA GLY A 80 6.43 -3.44 -16.50
C GLY A 80 7.78 -2.74 -16.45
N LEU A 81 7.78 -1.46 -16.81
CA LEU A 81 8.99 -0.66 -16.91
C LEU A 81 9.52 -0.29 -15.52
N CYS A 82 10.80 -0.59 -15.30
CA CYS A 82 11.47 -0.19 -14.06
C CYS A 82 11.57 1.34 -13.93
N ALA A 83 11.79 2.02 -15.07
CA ALA A 83 11.70 3.46 -15.21
C ALA A 83 11.00 3.74 -16.54
N VAL A 84 10.01 4.61 -16.49
CA VAL A 84 9.30 5.08 -17.68
C VAL A 84 10.19 6.08 -18.41
N ASP A 85 10.43 5.85 -19.67
CA ASP A 85 11.34 6.66 -20.51
C ASP A 85 10.62 7.31 -21.70
N THR A 86 9.85 6.52 -22.48
CA THR A 86 9.13 7.04 -23.63
C THR A 86 7.70 6.53 -23.71
N PRO A 87 6.77 7.30 -24.32
CA PRO A 87 5.41 6.83 -24.59
C PRO A 87 5.38 5.56 -25.44
N GLN A 88 6.29 5.42 -26.39
CA GLN A 88 6.37 4.26 -27.30
C GLN A 88 6.71 2.98 -26.55
N HIS A 89 7.69 3.02 -25.64
CA HIS A 89 8.04 1.87 -24.82
C HIS A 89 6.90 1.50 -23.84
N ALA A 90 6.26 2.48 -23.24
CA ALA A 90 5.10 2.25 -22.37
C ALA A 90 3.94 1.62 -23.16
N GLU A 91 3.63 2.13 -24.36
CA GLU A 91 2.57 1.58 -25.21
C GLU A 91 2.88 0.13 -25.66
N GLN A 92 4.11 -0.15 -26.07
CA GLN A 92 4.53 -1.52 -26.41
C GLN A 92 4.37 -2.47 -25.21
N MET A 93 4.73 -2.02 -24.00
CA MET A 93 4.55 -2.80 -22.78
C MET A 93 3.08 -3.05 -22.51
N PHE A 94 2.23 -2.03 -22.52
CA PHE A 94 0.79 -2.18 -22.26
C PHE A 94 0.11 -3.08 -23.31
N ALA A 95 0.48 -2.95 -24.59
CA ALA A 95 -0.04 -3.83 -25.63
C ALA A 95 0.36 -5.30 -25.42
N ALA A 96 1.60 -5.56 -24.98
CA ALA A 96 2.05 -6.90 -24.64
C ALA A 96 1.30 -7.47 -23.43
N LEU A 97 1.05 -6.66 -22.39
CA LEU A 97 0.27 -7.05 -21.21
C LEU A 97 -1.17 -7.39 -21.57
N GLN A 98 -1.83 -6.54 -22.37
CA GLN A 98 -3.17 -6.79 -22.87
C GLN A 98 -3.26 -8.12 -23.63
N LYS A 99 -2.31 -8.37 -24.54
CA LYS A 99 -2.22 -9.63 -25.28
C LYS A 99 -2.06 -10.85 -24.38
N ALA A 100 -1.35 -10.68 -23.25
CA ALA A 100 -1.14 -11.73 -22.24
C ALA A 100 -2.30 -11.86 -21.25
N GLY A 101 -3.36 -11.03 -21.33
CA GLY A 101 -4.47 -11.00 -20.39
C GLY A 101 -4.09 -10.47 -19.00
N ILE A 102 -2.98 -9.74 -18.89
CA ILE A 102 -2.49 -9.17 -17.62
C ILE A 102 -3.00 -7.74 -17.49
N THR A 103 -3.70 -7.47 -16.38
CA THR A 103 -4.34 -6.19 -16.09
C THR A 103 -3.65 -5.40 -14.97
N THR A 104 -2.57 -5.94 -14.42
CA THR A 104 -1.75 -5.32 -13.38
C THR A 104 -0.34 -5.08 -13.90
N THR A 105 0.28 -3.96 -13.51
CA THR A 105 1.62 -3.62 -14.01
C THR A 105 2.40 -2.78 -12.99
N ARG A 106 3.67 -2.58 -13.26
CA ARG A 106 4.52 -1.60 -12.58
C ARG A 106 5.08 -0.61 -13.58
N MET A 107 4.91 0.68 -13.32
CA MET A 107 5.49 1.78 -14.12
C MET A 107 6.19 2.78 -13.20
N GLY A 108 7.52 2.87 -13.29
CA GLY A 108 8.32 3.74 -12.45
C GLY A 108 8.45 5.14 -13.02
N ALA A 109 7.58 6.07 -12.61
CA ALA A 109 7.69 7.49 -12.96
C ALA A 109 8.83 8.16 -12.18
N TYR A 110 8.92 7.86 -10.90
CA TYR A 110 9.94 8.37 -9.96
C TYR A 110 10.91 7.26 -9.64
N LYS A 111 12.20 7.47 -9.92
CA LYS A 111 13.18 6.39 -9.78
C LYS A 111 14.34 6.80 -8.89
N PRO A 112 14.40 6.31 -7.63
CA PRO A 112 15.55 6.54 -6.79
C PRO A 112 16.76 5.80 -7.36
N ARG A 113 17.86 6.52 -7.55
CA ARG A 113 19.12 5.97 -8.03
C ARG A 113 20.24 6.19 -7.03
N THR A 114 21.20 5.29 -7.00
CA THR A 114 22.39 5.46 -6.16
C THR A 114 23.30 6.54 -6.74
N SER A 115 23.40 6.60 -8.07
CA SER A 115 24.15 7.64 -8.76
C SER A 115 23.22 8.81 -9.15
N PRO A 116 23.60 10.06 -8.88
CA PRO A 116 22.84 11.22 -9.33
C PRO A 116 22.89 11.43 -10.85
N TYR A 117 23.80 10.76 -11.53
CA TYR A 117 23.95 10.84 -12.97
C TYR A 117 23.10 9.85 -13.75
N ASP A 118 22.51 8.88 -13.05
CA ASP A 118 21.60 7.91 -13.66
C ASP A 118 20.23 8.56 -13.93
N PHE A 119 19.52 8.03 -14.94
CA PHE A 119 18.18 8.47 -15.28
C PHE A 119 17.22 8.28 -14.08
N GLN A 120 16.63 9.37 -13.61
CA GLN A 120 15.78 9.43 -12.41
C GLN A 120 14.28 9.17 -12.68
N GLY A 121 13.92 8.83 -13.93
CA GLY A 121 12.54 8.80 -14.39
C GLY A 121 12.08 10.17 -14.91
N LEU A 122 10.90 10.20 -15.52
CA LEU A 122 10.32 11.43 -16.07
C LEU A 122 9.49 12.21 -15.02
N GLY A 123 9.25 11.60 -13.86
CA GLY A 123 8.46 12.25 -12.81
C GLY A 123 7.01 12.49 -13.24
N LYS A 124 6.44 13.58 -12.76
CA LYS A 124 5.03 13.95 -13.01
C LYS A 124 4.69 14.13 -14.50
N GLU A 125 5.66 14.46 -15.33
CA GLU A 125 5.42 14.71 -16.75
C GLU A 125 4.93 13.48 -17.51
N CYS A 126 5.27 12.28 -17.05
CA CYS A 126 4.80 11.06 -17.71
C CYS A 126 3.43 10.56 -17.20
N LEU A 127 2.96 11.03 -16.06
CA LEU A 127 1.75 10.48 -15.43
C LEU A 127 0.50 10.57 -16.32
N PRO A 128 0.17 11.71 -16.96
CA PRO A 128 -1.05 11.82 -17.75
C PRO A 128 -1.09 10.79 -18.89
N TRP A 129 -0.04 10.70 -19.69
CA TRP A 129 -0.03 9.77 -20.81
C TRP A 129 0.18 8.31 -20.40
N VAL A 130 0.86 8.03 -19.26
CA VAL A 130 0.93 6.66 -18.70
C VAL A 130 -0.47 6.19 -18.31
N PHE A 131 -1.25 7.03 -17.63
CA PHE A 131 -2.61 6.66 -17.20
C PHE A 131 -3.59 6.57 -18.39
N GLU A 132 -3.47 7.45 -19.38
CA GLU A 132 -4.26 7.37 -20.62
C GLU A 132 -3.99 6.06 -21.36
N LEU A 133 -2.72 5.71 -21.58
CA LEU A 133 -2.33 4.44 -22.20
C LEU A 133 -2.80 3.24 -21.38
N ALA A 134 -2.67 3.29 -20.05
CA ALA A 134 -3.16 2.22 -19.19
C ALA A 134 -4.66 1.97 -19.38
N GLY A 135 -5.46 3.03 -19.42
CA GLY A 135 -6.90 2.94 -19.70
C GLY A 135 -7.19 2.37 -21.09
N LYS A 136 -6.48 2.84 -22.13
CA LYS A 136 -6.57 2.36 -23.52
C LYS A 136 -6.36 0.85 -23.63
N TYR A 137 -5.41 0.31 -22.85
CA TYR A 137 -5.05 -1.10 -22.88
C TYR A 137 -5.69 -1.95 -21.78
N GLY A 138 -6.64 -1.41 -21.02
CA GLY A 138 -7.39 -2.13 -20.00
C GLY A 138 -6.59 -2.52 -18.77
N ILE A 139 -5.54 -1.76 -18.47
CA ILE A 139 -4.77 -1.92 -17.23
C ILE A 139 -5.59 -1.39 -16.06
N ARG A 140 -5.84 -2.23 -15.09
CA ARG A 140 -6.66 -1.90 -13.91
C ARG A 140 -5.83 -1.29 -12.79
N VAL A 141 -4.60 -1.77 -12.59
CA VAL A 141 -3.76 -1.34 -11.47
C VAL A 141 -2.30 -1.18 -11.90
N ILE A 142 -1.73 -0.04 -11.54
CA ILE A 142 -0.32 0.29 -11.74
C ILE A 142 0.37 0.43 -10.38
N ALA A 143 1.37 -0.40 -10.09
CA ALA A 143 2.26 -0.15 -8.97
C ALA A 143 3.28 0.95 -9.36
N MET A 144 3.27 2.05 -8.62
CA MET A 144 4.13 3.21 -8.88
C MET A 144 4.92 3.58 -7.63
N GLU A 145 6.24 3.52 -7.74
CA GLU A 145 7.13 3.88 -6.63
C GLU A 145 7.06 5.38 -6.36
N ILE A 146 6.90 5.74 -5.10
CA ILE A 146 6.99 7.12 -4.62
C ILE A 146 8.18 7.27 -3.68
N THR A 147 8.76 8.45 -3.68
CA THR A 147 9.93 8.81 -2.88
C THR A 147 9.73 10.09 -2.07
N HIS A 148 8.67 10.83 -2.35
CA HIS A 148 8.31 12.08 -1.71
C HIS A 148 6.79 12.22 -1.60
N GLU A 149 6.32 12.89 -0.57
CA GLU A 149 4.88 13.09 -0.28
C GLU A 149 4.12 13.80 -1.40
N SER A 150 4.71 14.84 -2.02
CA SER A 150 4.07 15.60 -3.11
C SER A 150 3.68 14.75 -4.32
N GLN A 151 4.33 13.58 -4.49
CA GLN A 151 4.06 12.69 -5.61
C GLN A 151 2.68 12.04 -5.51
N ILE A 152 2.10 11.97 -4.32
CA ILE A 152 0.71 11.50 -4.14
C ILE A 152 -0.27 12.49 -4.78
N ASP A 153 -0.07 13.78 -4.56
CA ASP A 153 -0.90 14.83 -5.15
C ASP A 153 -0.70 14.94 -6.67
N GLU A 154 0.52 14.72 -7.15
CA GLU A 154 0.84 14.66 -8.57
C GLU A 154 0.11 13.48 -9.26
N ILE A 155 0.10 12.30 -8.62
CA ILE A 155 -0.64 11.11 -9.08
C ILE A 155 -2.14 11.38 -9.05
N ASN A 156 -2.67 11.94 -7.97
CA ASN A 156 -4.09 12.31 -7.85
C ASN A 156 -4.52 13.22 -8.99
N THR A 157 -3.78 14.32 -9.18
CA THR A 157 -4.07 15.31 -10.22
C THR A 157 -4.06 14.70 -11.62
N ALA A 158 -3.08 13.86 -11.91
CA ALA A 158 -2.97 13.20 -13.20
C ALA A 158 -4.11 12.20 -13.44
N LEU A 159 -4.49 11.40 -12.42
CA LEU A 159 -5.61 10.45 -12.53
C LEU A 159 -6.95 11.17 -12.72
N ASP A 160 -7.18 12.27 -12.03
CA ASP A 160 -8.42 13.04 -12.13
C ASP A 160 -8.55 13.75 -13.48
N GLY A 161 -7.41 13.99 -14.15
CA GLY A 161 -7.36 14.60 -15.50
C GLY A 161 -7.58 13.61 -16.65
N VAL A 162 -7.57 12.30 -16.40
CA VAL A 162 -7.72 11.26 -17.45
C VAL A 162 -9.08 10.58 -17.31
N GLY A 163 -9.81 10.46 -18.39
CA GLY A 163 -11.14 9.84 -18.40
C GLY A 163 -11.16 8.31 -18.28
N ALA A 164 -10.02 7.66 -18.09
CA ALA A 164 -9.90 6.20 -18.04
C ALA A 164 -9.69 5.70 -16.61
N PRO A 165 -10.51 4.74 -16.12
CA PRO A 165 -10.38 4.21 -14.78
C PRO A 165 -9.18 3.28 -14.68
N THR A 166 -8.05 3.77 -14.18
CA THR A 166 -6.95 2.95 -13.70
C THR A 166 -6.71 3.23 -12.23
N GLY A 167 -6.27 2.21 -11.47
CA GLY A 167 -5.90 2.35 -10.08
C GLY A 167 -4.39 2.43 -9.91
N VAL A 168 -3.95 2.95 -8.78
CA VAL A 168 -2.53 2.99 -8.42
C VAL A 168 -2.34 2.28 -7.09
N LEU A 169 -1.33 1.40 -7.01
CA LEU A 169 -0.73 0.94 -5.77
C LEU A 169 0.48 1.84 -5.49
N LEU A 170 0.45 2.60 -4.40
CA LEU A 170 1.61 3.38 -3.98
C LEU A 170 2.71 2.41 -3.53
N GLN A 171 3.80 2.32 -4.29
CA GLN A 171 4.90 1.45 -3.93
C GLN A 171 5.92 2.19 -3.07
N ILE A 172 6.11 1.72 -1.83
CA ILE A 172 7.24 2.12 -0.99
C ILE A 172 8.43 1.24 -1.36
N GLY A 173 9.43 1.84 -1.99
CA GLY A 173 10.64 1.14 -2.39
C GLY A 173 11.54 0.78 -1.20
N THR A 174 12.44 -0.18 -1.37
CA THR A 174 13.33 -0.69 -0.33
C THR A 174 14.21 0.39 0.32
N ARG A 175 14.55 1.44 -0.42
CA ARG A 175 15.34 2.58 0.08
C ARG A 175 14.54 3.50 1.00
N ASN A 176 13.20 3.50 0.88
CA ASN A 176 12.28 4.31 1.67
C ASN A 176 11.53 3.50 2.74
N ALA A 177 11.89 2.23 2.94
CA ALA A 177 11.25 1.36 3.94
C ALA A 177 11.38 1.87 5.39
N GLN A 178 12.35 2.74 5.66
CA GLN A 178 12.57 3.39 6.95
C GLN A 178 12.45 4.92 6.87
N ASN A 179 11.88 5.45 5.81
CA ASN A 179 11.52 6.86 5.72
C ASN A 179 10.18 7.09 6.44
N PHE A 180 10.23 7.13 7.77
CA PHE A 180 9.03 7.16 8.61
C PHE A 180 8.16 8.37 8.37
N GLU A 181 8.71 9.52 7.96
CA GLU A 181 7.89 10.69 7.62
C GLU A 181 7.08 10.45 6.36
N LEU A 182 7.69 9.87 5.32
CA LEU A 182 6.96 9.44 4.12
C LEU A 182 5.89 8.40 4.46
N LEU A 183 6.21 7.40 5.30
CA LEU A 183 5.27 6.35 5.70
C LEU A 183 4.06 6.94 6.44
N LYS A 184 4.25 7.85 7.39
CA LYS A 184 3.17 8.56 8.08
C LYS A 184 2.28 9.32 7.11
N TYR A 185 2.87 9.99 6.14
CA TYR A 185 2.11 10.74 5.14
C TYR A 185 1.29 9.82 4.24
N VAL A 186 1.89 8.71 3.80
CA VAL A 186 1.21 7.67 3.02
C VAL A 186 0.05 7.07 3.79
N GLY A 187 0.21 6.82 5.10
CA GLY A 187 -0.85 6.27 5.96
C GLY A 187 -2.04 7.21 6.20
N GLN A 188 -1.90 8.51 5.92
CA GLN A 188 -3.01 9.46 6.07
C GLN A 188 -3.97 9.48 4.87
N GLN A 189 -3.54 8.99 3.70
CA GLN A 189 -4.39 8.93 2.52
C GLN A 189 -5.23 7.64 2.50
N GLN A 190 -6.44 7.69 1.93
CA GLN A 190 -7.37 6.56 1.87
C GLN A 190 -7.71 6.13 0.43
N ARG A 191 -7.12 6.78 -0.56
CA ARG A 191 -7.46 6.55 -1.97
C ARG A 191 -6.74 5.32 -2.55
N PHE A 192 -5.48 5.11 -2.17
CA PHE A 192 -4.60 4.13 -2.79
C PHE A 192 -4.15 3.06 -1.80
N PRO A 193 -4.28 1.78 -2.14
CA PRO A 193 -3.58 0.72 -1.41
C PRO A 193 -2.06 0.88 -1.53
N VAL A 194 -1.33 0.31 -0.59
CA VAL A 194 0.12 0.43 -0.51
C VAL A 194 0.81 -0.90 -0.75
N LEU A 195 1.80 -0.91 -1.62
CA LEU A 195 2.74 -2.01 -1.84
C LEU A 195 4.04 -1.70 -1.12
N PHE A 196 4.20 -2.19 0.09
CA PHE A 196 5.41 -2.01 0.88
C PHE A 196 6.46 -3.07 0.51
N LYS A 197 7.67 -2.61 0.18
CA LYS A 197 8.82 -3.48 -0.08
C LYS A 197 9.80 -3.42 1.08
N ARG A 198 10.06 -4.57 1.72
CA ARG A 198 11.03 -4.68 2.81
C ARG A 198 12.38 -4.07 2.41
N GLY A 199 12.97 -3.29 3.29
CA GLY A 199 14.30 -2.74 3.13
C GLY A 199 15.39 -3.83 3.13
N MET A 200 16.52 -3.56 2.47
CA MET A 200 17.57 -4.58 2.29
C MET A 200 18.30 -4.91 3.59
N GLY A 201 18.44 -3.97 4.52
CA GLY A 201 19.19 -4.10 5.76
C GLY A 201 18.34 -4.18 7.02
N ILE A 202 17.03 -4.35 6.91
CA ILE A 202 16.11 -4.38 8.05
C ILE A 202 15.58 -5.79 8.33
N THR A 203 15.31 -6.08 9.59
CA THR A 203 14.68 -7.33 10.02
C THR A 203 13.22 -7.41 9.57
N LEU A 204 12.63 -8.60 9.67
CA LEU A 204 11.20 -8.77 9.41
C LEU A 204 10.36 -7.95 10.42
N GLU A 205 10.73 -7.99 11.71
CA GLU A 205 10.07 -7.22 12.76
C GLU A 205 10.08 -5.70 12.47
N GLU A 206 11.25 -5.16 12.10
CA GLU A 206 11.36 -3.75 11.72
C GLU A 206 10.51 -3.40 10.49
N SER A 207 10.43 -4.32 9.50
CA SER A 207 9.55 -4.14 8.35
C SER A 207 8.07 -4.12 8.73
N LEU A 208 7.65 -5.01 9.61
CA LEU A 208 6.28 -5.06 10.10
C LEU A 208 5.93 -3.80 10.89
N ASN A 209 6.83 -3.36 11.78
CA ASN A 209 6.64 -2.08 12.48
C ASN A 209 6.59 -0.88 11.52
N ALA A 210 7.39 -0.89 10.45
CA ALA A 210 7.35 0.16 9.43
C ALA A 210 6.01 0.17 8.68
N CYS A 211 5.44 -1.00 8.37
CA CYS A 211 4.12 -1.08 7.75
C CYS A 211 2.99 -0.53 8.64
N GLU A 212 3.13 -0.53 9.96
CA GLU A 212 2.12 0.05 10.87
C GLU A 212 2.06 1.58 10.87
N TYR A 213 2.99 2.25 10.18
CA TYR A 213 2.89 3.69 9.89
C TYR A 213 1.98 4.00 8.71
N VAL A 214 1.67 3.00 7.90
CA VAL A 214 0.86 3.06 6.69
C VAL A 214 -0.52 2.45 6.95
#